data_c42c7c6fafedce9b5fa995276a526e63
#
_entry.id   c42c7c6fafedce9b5fa995276a526e63
#
_cell.length_a   1.000
_cell.length_b   1.000
_cell.length_c   1.000
_cell.angle_alpha   90.00
_cell.angle_beta   90.00
_cell.angle_gamma   90.00
#
_symmetry.space_group_name_H-M   'P 1'
#
loop_
_entity.id
_entity.type
_entity.pdbx_description
1 polymer ?
#
loop_
_entity_poly.entity_id
_entity_poly.type
_entity_poly.pdbx_seq_one_letter_code
_entity_poly.pdbx_strand_id
1 'polypeptide(L)'
;MKQWICVLLVCLLTATSARAQEEDMPPATLLARFEYLQLNGGIVVLKAKLDKFTDTLNFILDTGSGGISLDTLTASYYKLPLEASDRTVRGIGGVRQLSFYRKGTLHFPGLDVDNLDFHINDYEILTEVYGIRVDGIIGYSFLRRFIVTLDYDKHEISVYTPGKFNYPRGGMFLYPEFATIPVTEHEVSDARTLLSRLYFDTGAGLCIMLSEQYMKDSSLLAPHKKIVSTQVEGIAGKITMKLSTIKRVRIGPYKFRKVPVHIYKDSVNVFNYPDQAGLIGNDLLRRFNKVINYPARLIHLTPNSHMRDQFDYSYTGMNYYFIDGRVVITEVQQGSPAEKAGFRPGDVIFAINSNFSNNIQQYKALLQQAGDKLNVIIFRNNQPMMIDLRVGSILR
;
A
#
# COMPACT_ATOMS: atom_id res chain seq x y z
N MET A 1 -15.95 30.42 18.03
CA MET A 1 -17.00 30.29 16.98
C MET A 1 -16.63 30.95 15.65
N LYS A 2 -16.12 32.19 15.60
CA LYS A 2 -15.78 32.88 14.33
C LYS A 2 -14.63 32.20 13.51
N GLN A 3 -13.62 31.62 14.15
CA GLN A 3 -12.50 30.96 13.45
C GLN A 3 -12.92 29.68 12.71
N TRP A 4 -13.87 28.91 13.24
CA TRP A 4 -14.37 27.68 12.60
C TRP A 4 -15.22 27.93 11.36
N ILE A 5 -15.93 29.07 11.32
CA ILE A 5 -16.72 29.47 10.16
C ILE A 5 -15.81 29.85 8.99
N CYS A 6 -14.67 30.51 9.25
CA CYS A 6 -13.70 30.85 8.20
C CYS A 6 -13.04 29.62 7.58
N VAL A 7 -12.69 28.59 8.36
CA VAL A 7 -12.08 27.35 7.85
C VAL A 7 -13.09 26.56 7.00
N LEU A 8 -14.35 26.48 7.44
CA LEU A 8 -15.41 25.84 6.64
C LEU A 8 -15.70 26.60 5.33
N LEU A 9 -15.66 27.93 5.35
CA LEU A 9 -15.85 28.74 4.15
C LEU A 9 -14.69 28.60 3.16
N VAL A 10 -13.45 28.54 3.63
CA VAL A 10 -12.27 28.34 2.77
C VAL A 10 -12.29 26.95 2.14
N CYS A 11 -12.64 25.90 2.88
CA CYS A 11 -12.79 24.54 2.31
C CYS A 11 -13.92 24.44 1.27
N LEU A 12 -15.03 25.17 1.49
CA LEU A 12 -16.13 25.24 0.52
C LEU A 12 -15.72 26.01 -0.75
N LEU A 13 -14.96 27.10 -0.60
CA LEU A 13 -14.49 27.90 -1.74
C LEU A 13 -13.43 27.17 -2.59
N THR A 14 -12.55 26.38 -1.97
CA THR A 14 -11.57 25.56 -2.72
C THR A 14 -12.22 24.37 -3.43
N ALA A 15 -13.26 23.77 -2.82
CA ALA A 15 -14.01 22.69 -3.44
C ALA A 15 -14.84 23.16 -4.63
N THR A 16 -15.42 24.37 -4.56
CA THR A 16 -16.16 24.96 -5.67
C THR A 16 -15.25 25.42 -6.82
N SER A 17 -14.06 25.95 -6.51
CA SER A 17 -13.10 26.35 -7.56
C SER A 17 -12.48 25.18 -8.32
N ALA A 18 -12.23 24.04 -7.67
CA ALA A 18 -11.72 22.85 -8.35
C ALA A 18 -12.76 22.25 -9.31
N ARG A 19 -14.04 22.21 -8.91
CA ARG A 19 -15.15 21.80 -9.80
C ARG A 19 -15.41 22.77 -10.94
N ALA A 20 -15.39 24.06 -10.66
CA ALA A 20 -15.58 25.08 -11.69
C ALA A 20 -14.48 25.03 -12.77
N GLN A 21 -13.21 24.75 -12.38
CA GLN A 21 -12.13 24.55 -13.32
C GLN A 21 -12.28 23.31 -14.21
N GLU A 22 -12.89 22.23 -13.68
CA GLU A 22 -13.14 21.00 -14.45
C GLU A 22 -14.33 21.16 -15.41
N GLU A 23 -15.33 22.02 -15.08
CA GLU A 23 -16.50 22.25 -15.91
C GLU A 23 -16.22 22.92 -17.26
N ASP A 24 -15.19 23.74 -17.35
CA ASP A 24 -14.77 24.42 -18.57
C ASP A 24 -13.80 23.60 -19.44
N MET A 25 -13.37 22.41 -18.97
CA MET A 25 -12.48 21.53 -19.72
C MET A 25 -13.22 20.63 -20.72
N PRO A 26 -12.57 20.20 -21.81
CA PRO A 26 -13.16 19.20 -22.71
C PRO A 26 -13.43 17.90 -21.93
N PRO A 27 -14.42 17.08 -22.38
CA PRO A 27 -14.70 15.81 -21.74
C PRO A 27 -13.46 14.91 -21.67
N ALA A 28 -13.26 14.26 -20.53
CA ALA A 28 -12.24 13.25 -20.38
C ALA A 28 -12.54 12.05 -21.30
N THR A 29 -11.56 11.60 -22.05
CA THR A 29 -11.67 10.49 -23.00
C THR A 29 -10.95 9.26 -22.45
N LEU A 30 -11.60 8.11 -22.55
CA LEU A 30 -10.97 6.83 -22.20
C LEU A 30 -9.83 6.53 -23.17
N LEU A 31 -8.62 6.34 -22.65
CA LEU A 31 -7.43 5.97 -23.42
C LEU A 31 -7.24 4.47 -23.44
N ALA A 32 -7.33 3.83 -22.28
CA ALA A 32 -7.17 2.39 -22.15
C ALA A 32 -7.94 1.84 -20.94
N ARG A 33 -8.24 0.54 -21.02
CA ARG A 33 -8.84 -0.24 -19.94
C ARG A 33 -8.23 -1.64 -19.97
N PHE A 34 -7.73 -2.10 -18.81
CA PHE A 34 -7.09 -3.42 -18.71
C PHE A 34 -7.15 -3.94 -17.29
N GLU A 35 -6.94 -5.24 -17.15
CA GLU A 35 -6.91 -5.92 -15.86
C GLU A 35 -5.60 -5.66 -15.11
N TYR A 36 -5.68 -5.69 -13.77
CA TYR A 36 -4.52 -5.69 -12.90
C TYR A 36 -4.49 -6.92 -12.01
N LEU A 37 -3.30 -7.27 -11.51
CA LEU A 37 -3.15 -8.27 -10.48
C LEU A 37 -3.27 -7.61 -9.11
N GLN A 38 -4.15 -8.14 -8.25
CA GLN A 38 -4.26 -7.71 -6.86
C GLN A 38 -3.49 -8.67 -5.94
N LEU A 39 -2.63 -8.12 -5.10
CA LEU A 39 -1.91 -8.85 -4.05
C LEU A 39 -2.55 -8.59 -2.68
N ASN A 40 -2.09 -9.34 -1.67
CA ASN A 40 -2.50 -9.13 -0.27
C ASN A 40 -2.26 -7.67 0.15
N GLY A 41 -3.11 -7.16 1.06
CA GLY A 41 -3.14 -5.75 1.41
C GLY A 41 -3.76 -4.84 0.33
N GLY A 42 -4.34 -5.44 -0.73
CA GLY A 42 -4.99 -4.72 -1.82
C GLY A 42 -4.01 -4.08 -2.82
N ILE A 43 -2.74 -4.43 -2.78
CA ILE A 43 -1.72 -3.88 -3.68
C ILE A 43 -2.07 -4.16 -5.13
N VAL A 44 -2.05 -3.13 -5.96
CA VAL A 44 -2.35 -3.19 -7.39
C VAL A 44 -1.06 -3.31 -8.18
N VAL A 45 -0.95 -4.35 -8.99
CA VAL A 45 0.19 -4.58 -9.88
C VAL A 45 -0.26 -4.46 -11.33
N LEU A 46 0.32 -3.53 -12.05
CA LEU A 46 0.12 -3.31 -13.47
C LEU A 46 1.19 -4.04 -14.27
N LYS A 47 0.79 -4.63 -15.39
CA LYS A 47 1.71 -5.26 -16.34
C LYS A 47 2.00 -4.31 -17.49
N ALA A 48 3.28 -4.07 -17.76
CA ALA A 48 3.72 -3.22 -18.87
C ALA A 48 5.03 -3.76 -19.47
N LYS A 49 5.33 -3.34 -20.70
CA LYS A 49 6.64 -3.54 -21.33
C LYS A 49 7.43 -2.24 -21.28
N LEU A 50 8.75 -2.35 -21.24
CA LEU A 50 9.64 -1.20 -21.24
C LEU A 50 10.29 -1.04 -22.61
N ASP A 51 10.13 0.12 -23.24
CA ASP A 51 10.73 0.48 -24.54
C ASP A 51 10.56 -0.65 -25.59
N LYS A 52 11.67 -1.06 -26.23
CA LYS A 52 11.69 -2.13 -27.23
C LYS A 52 11.71 -3.55 -26.64
N PHE A 53 11.78 -3.68 -25.33
CA PHE A 53 11.89 -5.00 -24.71
C PHE A 53 10.55 -5.74 -24.71
N THR A 54 10.59 -7.04 -24.92
CA THR A 54 9.40 -7.87 -25.11
C THR A 54 8.84 -8.43 -23.82
N ASP A 55 9.65 -8.47 -22.76
CA ASP A 55 9.26 -9.05 -21.46
C ASP A 55 8.18 -8.21 -20.80
N THR A 56 7.26 -8.87 -20.15
CA THR A 56 6.24 -8.21 -19.33
C THR A 56 6.75 -8.01 -17.92
N LEU A 57 6.79 -6.76 -17.48
CA LEU A 57 7.25 -6.31 -16.18
C LEU A 57 6.07 -6.04 -15.25
N ASN A 58 6.27 -6.23 -13.95
CA ASN A 58 5.26 -5.99 -12.91
C ASN A 58 5.57 -4.71 -12.15
N PHE A 59 4.65 -3.75 -12.21
CA PHE A 59 4.76 -2.46 -11.54
C PHE A 59 3.68 -2.30 -10.47
N ILE A 60 4.07 -1.97 -9.25
CA ILE A 60 3.12 -1.58 -8.20
C ILE A 60 2.60 -0.17 -8.50
N LEU A 61 1.28 0.03 -8.49
CA LEU A 61 0.65 1.35 -8.58
C LEU A 61 0.56 1.96 -7.19
N ASP A 62 1.28 3.07 -6.99
CA ASP A 62 1.55 3.63 -5.67
C ASP A 62 1.38 5.16 -5.64
N THR A 63 0.32 5.64 -4.97
CA THR A 63 0.10 7.07 -4.74
C THR A 63 1.05 7.65 -3.69
N GLY A 64 1.70 6.82 -2.87
CA GLY A 64 2.74 7.19 -1.90
C GLY A 64 4.13 7.37 -2.53
N SER A 65 4.27 7.10 -3.84
CA SER A 65 5.52 7.31 -4.57
C SER A 65 5.54 8.66 -5.30
N GLY A 66 6.57 9.48 -5.00
CA GLY A 66 6.76 10.80 -5.61
C GLY A 66 7.23 10.77 -7.07
N GLY A 67 7.40 9.60 -7.68
CA GLY A 67 7.94 9.47 -9.04
C GLY A 67 7.50 8.20 -9.74
N ILE A 68 8.40 7.67 -10.54
CA ILE A 68 8.34 6.33 -11.14
C ILE A 68 9.71 5.68 -10.97
N SER A 69 9.75 4.38 -10.76
CA SER A 69 11.01 3.68 -10.51
C SER A 69 11.11 2.36 -11.25
N LEU A 70 12.32 1.87 -11.39
CA LEU A 70 12.64 0.58 -11.96
C LEU A 70 13.56 -0.18 -11.01
N ASP A 71 13.42 -1.50 -10.96
CA ASP A 71 14.25 -2.36 -10.14
C ASP A 71 15.69 -2.44 -10.66
N THR A 72 16.65 -2.52 -9.73
CA THR A 72 18.08 -2.61 -10.02
C THR A 72 18.42 -3.83 -10.88
N LEU A 73 17.85 -5.00 -10.57
CA LEU A 73 18.09 -6.21 -11.35
C LEU A 73 17.47 -6.12 -12.75
N THR A 74 16.29 -5.50 -12.88
CA THR A 74 15.65 -5.26 -14.17
C THR A 74 16.46 -4.29 -15.04
N ALA A 75 16.96 -3.19 -14.45
CA ALA A 75 17.82 -2.24 -15.13
C ALA A 75 19.14 -2.88 -15.60
N SER A 76 19.74 -3.73 -14.77
CA SER A 76 20.97 -4.48 -15.08
C SER A 76 20.75 -5.53 -16.17
N TYR A 77 19.63 -6.27 -16.12
CA TYR A 77 19.27 -7.28 -17.11
C TYR A 77 19.16 -6.68 -18.51
N TYR A 78 18.53 -5.51 -18.64
CA TYR A 78 18.42 -4.79 -19.92
C TYR A 78 19.64 -3.93 -20.26
N LYS A 79 20.65 -3.88 -19.39
CA LYS A 79 21.85 -3.06 -19.56
C LYS A 79 21.50 -1.60 -19.88
N LEU A 80 20.55 -1.03 -19.14
CA LEU A 80 20.08 0.33 -19.36
C LEU A 80 21.19 1.34 -19.08
N PRO A 81 21.30 2.42 -19.89
CA PRO A 81 22.23 3.52 -19.63
C PRO A 81 21.74 4.34 -18.44
N LEU A 82 22.40 4.18 -17.29
CA LEU A 82 22.04 4.86 -16.06
C LEU A 82 22.85 6.14 -15.87
N GLU A 83 22.17 7.21 -15.49
CA GLU A 83 22.78 8.48 -15.09
C GLU A 83 22.82 8.58 -13.56
N ALA A 84 24.03 8.78 -13.00
CA ALA A 84 24.17 9.05 -11.58
C ALA A 84 23.59 10.43 -11.23
N SER A 85 23.08 10.57 -10.02
CA SER A 85 22.47 11.82 -9.53
C SER A 85 22.84 12.09 -8.09
N ASP A 86 23.00 13.36 -7.73
CA ASP A 86 23.17 13.81 -6.34
C ASP A 86 21.83 13.82 -5.56
N ARG A 87 20.72 13.52 -6.23
CA ARG A 87 19.42 13.45 -5.60
C ARG A 87 19.30 12.21 -4.72
N THR A 88 18.59 12.35 -3.62
CA THR A 88 18.24 11.25 -2.73
C THR A 88 16.74 11.04 -2.66
N VAL A 89 16.33 9.79 -2.43
CA VAL A 89 14.96 9.45 -2.05
C VAL A 89 14.95 9.09 -0.57
N ARG A 90 13.92 9.58 0.12
CA ARG A 90 13.62 9.23 1.49
C ARG A 90 12.40 8.33 1.50
N GLY A 91 12.50 7.22 2.18
CA GLY A 91 11.40 6.26 2.32
C GLY A 91 11.46 5.55 3.66
N ILE A 92 10.46 4.71 3.92
CA ILE A 92 10.43 3.88 5.12
C ILE A 92 11.67 2.99 5.15
N GLY A 93 12.46 3.14 6.22
CA GLY A 93 13.71 2.42 6.42
C GLY A 93 14.98 3.20 6.07
N GLY A 94 14.92 4.37 5.39
CA GLY A 94 16.13 5.14 5.16
C GLY A 94 16.12 6.14 4.00
N VAL A 95 17.34 6.59 3.67
CA VAL A 95 17.63 7.52 2.57
C VAL A 95 18.60 6.83 1.62
N ARG A 96 18.33 6.91 0.31
CA ARG A 96 19.21 6.33 -0.73
C ARG A 96 19.53 7.37 -1.80
N GLN A 97 20.74 7.32 -2.35
CA GLN A 97 21.13 8.10 -3.53
C GLN A 97 20.51 7.48 -4.77
N LEU A 98 20.09 8.33 -5.74
CA LEU A 98 19.41 7.90 -6.93
C LEU A 98 20.35 7.85 -8.15
N SER A 99 20.12 6.83 -8.99
CA SER A 99 20.47 6.86 -10.42
C SER A 99 19.18 6.90 -11.23
N PHE A 100 19.26 7.35 -12.47
CA PHE A 100 18.09 7.48 -13.34
C PHE A 100 18.29 6.78 -14.67
N TYR A 101 17.23 6.12 -15.13
CA TYR A 101 17.03 5.81 -16.54
C TYR A 101 16.07 6.85 -17.14
N ARG A 102 16.52 7.57 -18.17
CA ARG A 102 15.80 8.73 -18.71
C ARG A 102 14.99 8.41 -19.95
N LYS A 103 13.86 9.12 -20.08
CA LYS A 103 13.02 9.15 -21.28
C LYS A 103 12.53 7.77 -21.75
N GLY A 104 12.38 6.83 -20.82
CA GLY A 104 11.81 5.52 -21.16
C GLY A 104 10.32 5.58 -21.45
N THR A 105 9.80 4.56 -22.11
CA THR A 105 8.40 4.39 -22.48
C THR A 105 7.85 3.14 -21.82
N LEU A 106 6.67 3.22 -21.20
CA LEU A 106 5.90 2.07 -20.75
C LEU A 106 4.76 1.79 -21.73
N HIS A 107 4.69 0.55 -22.18
CA HIS A 107 3.64 0.03 -23.05
C HIS A 107 2.67 -0.83 -22.25
N PHE A 108 1.49 -0.27 -21.94
CA PHE A 108 0.36 -0.99 -21.36
C PHE A 108 -0.56 -1.53 -22.45
N PRO A 109 -1.51 -2.44 -22.14
CA PRO A 109 -2.54 -2.82 -23.10
C PRO A 109 -3.35 -1.62 -23.57
N GLY A 110 -3.11 -1.20 -24.81
CA GLY A 110 -3.80 -0.07 -25.47
C GLY A 110 -3.33 1.34 -25.05
N LEU A 111 -2.22 1.47 -24.32
CA LEU A 111 -1.69 2.79 -23.92
C LEU A 111 -0.17 2.79 -23.85
N ASP A 112 0.45 3.69 -24.59
CA ASP A 112 1.87 3.99 -24.49
C ASP A 112 2.06 5.30 -23.68
N VAL A 113 3.01 5.27 -22.74
CA VAL A 113 3.34 6.42 -21.90
C VAL A 113 4.82 6.71 -22.01
N ASP A 114 5.11 7.75 -22.81
CA ASP A 114 6.46 8.17 -23.14
C ASP A 114 7.06 9.12 -22.12
N ASN A 115 8.38 9.33 -22.28
CA ASN A 115 9.12 10.38 -21.60
C ASN A 115 9.03 10.27 -20.08
N LEU A 116 9.28 9.06 -19.58
CA LEU A 116 9.32 8.71 -18.16
C LEU A 116 10.76 8.64 -17.68
N ASP A 117 11.05 9.33 -16.59
CA ASP A 117 12.36 9.28 -15.92
C ASP A 117 12.26 8.36 -14.71
N PHE A 118 12.81 7.16 -14.85
CA PHE A 118 12.80 6.13 -13.80
C PHE A 118 13.98 6.34 -12.85
N HIS A 119 13.72 6.46 -11.56
CA HIS A 119 14.77 6.27 -10.56
C HIS A 119 14.98 4.79 -10.28
N ILE A 120 16.24 4.40 -10.04
CA ILE A 120 16.60 3.01 -9.84
C ILE A 120 16.57 2.70 -8.35
N ASN A 121 15.89 1.63 -8.00
CA ASN A 121 15.75 1.14 -6.64
C ASN A 121 15.86 -0.39 -6.60
N ASP A 122 16.20 -0.93 -5.44
CA ASP A 122 16.21 -2.36 -5.20
C ASP A 122 14.85 -2.79 -4.60
N TYR A 123 14.18 -3.72 -5.29
CA TYR A 123 12.88 -4.25 -4.91
C TYR A 123 12.91 -5.75 -4.60
N GLU A 124 14.09 -6.32 -4.33
CA GLU A 124 14.23 -7.73 -3.96
C GLU A 124 13.34 -8.10 -2.78
N ILE A 125 13.33 -7.28 -1.72
CA ILE A 125 12.50 -7.52 -0.55
C ILE A 125 11.00 -7.53 -0.87
N LEU A 126 10.52 -6.67 -1.77
CA LEU A 126 9.12 -6.69 -2.20
C LEU A 126 8.81 -7.94 -3.03
N THR A 127 9.76 -8.38 -3.85
CA THR A 127 9.67 -9.64 -4.60
C THR A 127 9.51 -10.83 -3.66
N GLU A 128 10.32 -10.90 -2.60
CA GLU A 128 10.22 -11.93 -1.56
C GLU A 128 8.88 -11.88 -0.80
N VAL A 129 8.41 -10.67 -0.44
CA VAL A 129 7.14 -10.46 0.29
C VAL A 129 5.93 -10.92 -0.52
N TYR A 130 5.93 -10.59 -1.80
CA TYR A 130 4.77 -10.86 -2.66
C TYR A 130 4.87 -12.18 -3.42
N GLY A 131 6.07 -12.78 -3.53
CA GLY A 131 6.30 -14.01 -4.28
C GLY A 131 6.14 -13.86 -5.79
N ILE A 132 6.19 -12.63 -6.27
CA ILE A 132 6.26 -12.29 -7.69
C ILE A 132 7.34 -11.23 -7.86
N ARG A 133 8.02 -11.26 -8.99
CA ARG A 133 9.01 -10.23 -9.31
C ARG A 133 8.35 -8.86 -9.34
N VAL A 134 8.89 -7.90 -8.60
CA VAL A 134 8.49 -6.49 -8.64
C VAL A 134 9.56 -5.74 -9.43
N ASP A 135 9.21 -5.32 -10.64
CA ASP A 135 10.15 -4.66 -11.56
C ASP A 135 10.17 -3.14 -11.39
N GLY A 136 9.21 -2.57 -10.66
CA GLY A 136 9.20 -1.14 -10.37
C GLY A 136 7.92 -0.65 -9.67
N ILE A 137 7.87 0.66 -9.50
CA ILE A 137 6.73 1.36 -8.89
C ILE A 137 6.28 2.49 -9.82
N ILE A 138 4.97 2.58 -10.06
CA ILE A 138 4.33 3.65 -10.81
C ILE A 138 3.62 4.59 -9.85
N GLY A 139 4.12 5.82 -9.72
CA GLY A 139 3.56 6.84 -8.85
C GLY A 139 3.25 8.15 -9.56
N TYR A 140 3.61 9.26 -8.92
CA TYR A 140 3.26 10.62 -9.34
C TYR A 140 3.56 10.93 -10.81
N SER A 141 4.70 10.47 -11.36
CA SER A 141 5.09 10.75 -12.73
C SER A 141 4.08 10.27 -13.77
N PHE A 142 3.36 9.18 -13.48
CA PHE A 142 2.25 8.66 -14.27
C PHE A 142 0.93 9.33 -13.87
N LEU A 143 0.59 9.26 -12.56
CA LEU A 143 -0.71 9.69 -12.06
C LEU A 143 -1.04 11.15 -12.37
N ARG A 144 -0.05 12.05 -12.37
CA ARG A 144 -0.25 13.47 -12.68
C ARG A 144 -0.69 13.76 -14.12
N ARG A 145 -0.54 12.78 -15.04
CA ARG A 145 -0.86 12.92 -16.46
C ARG A 145 -2.28 12.50 -16.80
N PHE A 146 -2.94 11.73 -15.92
CA PHE A 146 -4.16 11.00 -16.23
C PHE A 146 -5.20 11.09 -15.10
N ILE A 147 -6.45 10.80 -15.47
CA ILE A 147 -7.47 10.38 -14.53
C ILE A 147 -7.45 8.86 -14.54
N VAL A 148 -7.27 8.26 -13.37
CA VAL A 148 -7.16 6.80 -13.20
C VAL A 148 -8.33 6.29 -12.37
N THR A 149 -9.04 5.27 -12.87
CA THR A 149 -10.06 4.57 -12.08
C THR A 149 -9.57 3.19 -11.71
N LEU A 150 -9.83 2.76 -10.47
CA LEU A 150 -9.54 1.43 -9.96
C LEU A 150 -10.84 0.78 -9.49
N ASP A 151 -11.22 -0.29 -10.16
CA ASP A 151 -12.37 -1.14 -9.80
C ASP A 151 -11.84 -2.42 -9.13
N TYR A 152 -11.98 -2.50 -7.79
CA TYR A 152 -11.52 -3.64 -7.00
C TYR A 152 -12.45 -4.84 -7.10
N ASP A 153 -13.70 -4.66 -7.50
CA ASP A 153 -14.62 -5.78 -7.71
C ASP A 153 -14.31 -6.52 -9.00
N LYS A 154 -13.83 -5.79 -10.03
CA LYS A 154 -13.49 -6.34 -11.35
C LYS A 154 -12.00 -6.56 -11.57
N HIS A 155 -11.15 -6.05 -10.68
CA HIS A 155 -9.69 -5.99 -10.86
C HIS A 155 -9.30 -5.27 -12.16
N GLU A 156 -9.94 -4.13 -12.43
CA GLU A 156 -9.80 -3.37 -13.67
C GLU A 156 -9.33 -1.94 -13.39
N ILE A 157 -8.38 -1.48 -14.18
CA ILE A 157 -7.95 -0.10 -14.24
C ILE A 157 -8.42 0.53 -15.55
N SER A 158 -8.92 1.77 -15.51
CA SER A 158 -9.15 2.57 -16.70
C SER A 158 -8.38 3.88 -16.60
N VAL A 159 -7.79 4.30 -17.70
CA VAL A 159 -6.97 5.51 -17.80
C VAL A 159 -7.62 6.47 -18.79
N TYR A 160 -7.78 7.72 -18.39
CA TYR A 160 -8.45 8.77 -19.17
C TYR A 160 -7.54 9.99 -19.32
N THR A 161 -7.78 10.76 -20.39
CA THR A 161 -7.20 12.10 -20.51
C THR A 161 -7.66 13.01 -19.36
N PRO A 162 -6.86 14.03 -18.97
CA PRO A 162 -7.39 15.15 -18.17
C PRO A 162 -8.59 15.80 -18.86
N GLY A 163 -9.60 16.20 -18.07
CA GLY A 163 -10.80 16.83 -18.59
C GLY A 163 -11.99 16.66 -17.66
N LYS A 164 -13.16 17.11 -18.10
CA LYS A 164 -14.42 16.94 -17.38
C LYS A 164 -14.78 15.46 -17.26
N PHE A 165 -14.77 14.94 -16.04
CA PHE A 165 -14.98 13.52 -15.76
C PHE A 165 -16.36 13.26 -15.13
N ASN A 166 -17.03 12.21 -15.57
CA ASN A 166 -18.30 11.77 -15.01
C ASN A 166 -18.04 10.80 -13.85
N TYR A 167 -18.01 11.32 -12.64
CA TYR A 167 -17.82 10.51 -11.44
C TYR A 167 -18.99 9.57 -11.18
N PRO A 168 -18.72 8.34 -10.67
CA PRO A 168 -19.76 7.42 -10.25
C PRO A 168 -20.73 8.08 -9.25
N ARG A 169 -22.01 7.69 -9.31
CA ARG A 169 -23.00 8.16 -8.34
C ARG A 169 -22.74 7.59 -6.95
N GLY A 170 -23.00 8.37 -5.93
CA GLY A 170 -22.75 7.99 -4.52
C GLY A 170 -21.29 8.12 -4.14
N GLY A 171 -20.90 7.48 -3.02
CA GLY A 171 -19.54 7.61 -2.51
C GLY A 171 -19.24 8.98 -1.90
N MET A 172 -17.99 9.39 -1.99
CA MET A 172 -17.52 10.67 -1.45
C MET A 172 -16.32 11.21 -2.22
N PHE A 173 -16.16 12.53 -2.17
CA PHE A 173 -14.97 13.21 -2.66
C PHE A 173 -14.01 13.50 -1.52
N LEU A 174 -12.72 13.28 -1.78
CA LEU A 174 -11.60 13.78 -1.01
C LEU A 174 -10.91 14.87 -1.83
N TYR A 175 -10.48 15.93 -1.16
CA TYR A 175 -9.75 17.06 -1.72
C TYR A 175 -8.37 17.11 -1.08
N PRO A 176 -7.44 16.25 -1.51
CA PRO A 176 -6.14 16.18 -0.88
C PRO A 176 -5.31 17.43 -1.12
N GLU A 177 -4.46 17.75 -0.16
CA GLU A 177 -3.34 18.62 -0.42
C GLU A 177 -2.27 17.86 -1.18
N PHE A 178 -1.80 18.44 -2.27
CA PHE A 178 -0.77 17.83 -3.11
C PHE A 178 0.52 18.65 -3.11
N ALA A 179 1.64 18.01 -2.71
CA ALA A 179 2.93 18.36 -3.29
C ALA A 179 3.27 17.35 -4.42
N THR A 180 3.47 16.08 -4.09
CA THR A 180 3.59 14.94 -5.01
C THR A 180 2.74 13.76 -4.53
N ILE A 181 2.70 13.56 -3.22
CA ILE A 181 1.92 12.53 -2.52
C ILE A 181 0.66 13.19 -1.96
N PRO A 182 -0.54 12.64 -2.20
CA PRO A 182 -1.78 13.22 -1.67
C PRO A 182 -1.83 13.09 -0.15
N VAL A 183 -2.17 14.19 0.53
CA VAL A 183 -2.44 14.23 1.96
C VAL A 183 -3.92 14.43 2.19
N THR A 184 -4.54 13.57 2.98
CA THR A 184 -5.96 13.60 3.31
C THR A 184 -6.16 13.65 4.81
N GLU A 185 -7.27 14.25 5.26
CA GLU A 185 -7.62 14.33 6.66
C GLU A 185 -8.67 13.30 7.03
N HIS A 186 -8.39 12.55 8.11
CA HIS A 186 -9.26 11.50 8.60
C HIS A 186 -9.43 11.56 10.12
N GLU A 187 -10.64 11.29 10.59
CA GLU A 187 -10.91 11.15 12.02
C GLU A 187 -10.36 9.81 12.52
N VAL A 188 -9.39 9.87 13.43
CA VAL A 188 -8.80 8.71 14.11
C VAL A 188 -9.15 8.78 15.58
N SER A 189 -9.79 7.75 16.13
CA SER A 189 -10.33 7.75 17.50
C SER A 189 -9.87 6.52 18.25
N ASP A 190 -9.26 6.74 19.42
CA ASP A 190 -8.99 5.69 20.41
C ASP A 190 -9.24 6.21 21.82
N ALA A 191 -8.23 6.65 22.60
CA ALA A 191 -8.42 7.41 23.85
C ALA A 191 -9.01 8.79 23.57
N ARG A 192 -8.61 9.39 22.46
CA ARG A 192 -9.08 10.68 21.95
C ARG A 192 -9.57 10.54 20.53
N THR A 193 -10.28 11.54 20.05
CA THR A 193 -10.66 11.69 18.64
C THR A 193 -9.88 12.85 18.06
N LEU A 194 -9.11 12.58 17.02
CA LEU A 194 -8.24 13.55 16.35
C LEU A 194 -8.53 13.56 14.86
N LEU A 195 -8.47 14.73 14.25
CA LEU A 195 -8.40 14.87 12.80
C LEU A 195 -6.93 14.76 12.41
N SER A 196 -6.56 13.66 11.77
CA SER A 196 -5.17 13.32 11.45
C SER A 196 -4.90 13.50 9.96
N ARG A 197 -3.81 14.19 9.63
CA ARG A 197 -3.32 14.39 8.27
C ARG A 197 -2.47 13.17 7.89
N LEU A 198 -2.91 12.43 6.88
CA LEU A 198 -2.31 11.17 6.47
C LEU A 198 -2.01 11.17 4.97
N TYR A 199 -0.85 10.66 4.57
CA TYR A 199 -0.59 10.33 3.18
C TYR A 199 -1.60 9.28 2.71
N PHE A 200 -2.21 9.50 1.55
CA PHE A 200 -3.10 8.54 0.90
C PHE A 200 -2.24 7.61 0.02
N ASP A 201 -2.01 6.40 0.51
CA ASP A 201 -0.96 5.52 0.00
C ASP A 201 -1.53 4.18 -0.48
N THR A 202 -1.63 3.98 -1.81
CA THR A 202 -2.08 2.72 -2.41
C THR A 202 -0.97 1.68 -2.53
N GLY A 203 0.29 2.05 -2.33
CA GLY A 203 1.44 1.17 -2.32
C GLY A 203 1.72 0.51 -0.97
N ALA A 204 1.12 1.01 0.12
CA ALA A 204 1.25 0.43 1.46
C ALA A 204 0.16 -0.60 1.74
N GLY A 205 0.52 -1.89 1.80
CA GLY A 205 -0.40 -3.02 2.02
C GLY A 205 -0.90 -3.19 3.47
N LEU A 206 -0.97 -2.11 4.23
CA LEU A 206 -1.45 -2.05 5.62
C LEU A 206 -2.63 -1.09 5.76
N CYS A 207 -3.29 -1.05 6.94
CA CYS A 207 -4.43 -0.14 7.15
C CYS A 207 -3.99 1.30 7.44
N ILE A 208 -3.23 1.49 8.51
CA ILE A 208 -2.74 2.79 8.96
C ILE A 208 -1.34 2.62 9.53
N MET A 209 -0.48 3.58 9.25
CA MET A 209 0.81 3.73 9.91
C MET A 209 0.89 5.14 10.49
N LEU A 210 1.24 5.25 11.77
CA LEU A 210 1.40 6.53 12.46
C LEU A 210 2.82 6.67 13.00
N SER A 211 3.34 7.89 13.03
CA SER A 211 4.64 8.13 13.65
C SER A 211 4.56 7.92 15.16
N GLU A 212 5.60 7.34 15.76
CA GLU A 212 5.68 7.13 17.20
C GLU A 212 5.65 8.47 17.95
N GLN A 213 6.23 9.51 17.37
CA GLN A 213 6.21 10.87 17.94
C GLN A 213 4.79 11.43 17.96
N TYR A 214 4.05 11.33 16.83
CA TYR A 214 2.64 11.74 16.79
C TYR A 214 1.80 11.00 17.83
N MET A 215 2.00 9.70 17.99
CA MET A 215 1.27 8.88 18.96
C MET A 215 1.54 9.30 20.40
N LYS A 216 2.78 9.68 20.73
CA LYS A 216 3.17 10.18 22.05
C LYS A 216 2.58 11.56 22.33
N ASP A 217 2.81 12.53 21.45
CA ASP A 217 2.41 13.92 21.63
C ASP A 217 0.89 14.08 21.70
N SER A 218 0.17 13.33 20.88
CA SER A 218 -1.29 13.38 20.83
C SER A 218 -1.97 12.57 21.92
N SER A 219 -1.26 11.64 22.58
CA SER A 219 -1.83 10.68 23.53
C SER A 219 -3.05 9.94 22.94
N LEU A 220 -2.96 9.59 21.64
CA LEU A 220 -4.07 9.01 20.90
C LEU A 220 -4.41 7.61 21.38
N LEU A 221 -3.40 6.76 21.66
CA LEU A 221 -3.61 5.37 22.03
C LEU A 221 -4.08 5.25 23.48
N ALA A 222 -5.14 4.46 23.70
CA ALA A 222 -5.66 4.21 25.03
C ALA A 222 -4.63 3.46 25.92
N PRO A 223 -4.57 3.76 27.22
CA PRO A 223 -3.76 3.01 28.17
C PRO A 223 -4.11 1.51 28.13
N HIS A 224 -3.14 0.65 28.45
CA HIS A 224 -3.29 -0.82 28.53
C HIS A 224 -3.61 -1.53 27.21
N LYS A 225 -3.54 -0.85 26.08
CA LYS A 225 -3.62 -1.51 24.78
C LYS A 225 -2.48 -2.49 24.58
N LYS A 226 -2.79 -3.66 24.06
CA LYS A 226 -1.77 -4.61 23.64
C LYS A 226 -1.00 -4.06 22.47
N ILE A 227 0.31 -4.00 22.60
CA ILE A 227 1.25 -3.58 21.58
C ILE A 227 2.22 -4.73 21.39
N VAL A 228 2.42 -5.15 20.16
CA VAL A 228 3.39 -6.19 19.79
C VAL A 228 4.39 -5.63 18.80
N SER A 229 5.61 -6.15 18.80
CA SER A 229 6.58 -5.85 17.77
C SER A 229 6.28 -6.70 16.54
N THR A 230 6.45 -6.14 15.35
CA THR A 230 6.31 -6.84 14.07
C THR A 230 7.36 -6.32 13.10
N GLN A 231 7.78 -7.14 12.15
CA GLN A 231 8.59 -6.70 11.02
C GLN A 231 7.68 -6.22 9.90
N VAL A 232 8.11 -5.17 9.23
CA VAL A 232 7.47 -4.61 8.04
C VAL A 232 8.57 -4.30 7.03
N GLU A 233 8.27 -4.44 5.77
CA GLU A 233 9.19 -4.18 4.67
C GLU A 233 8.94 -2.79 4.10
N GLY A 234 10.02 -2.06 3.91
CA GLY A 234 10.03 -0.75 3.25
C GLY A 234 11.08 -0.71 2.15
N ILE A 235 11.15 0.40 1.44
CA ILE A 235 12.10 0.62 0.33
C ILE A 235 13.56 0.40 0.76
N ALA A 236 13.91 0.62 2.03
CA ALA A 236 15.27 0.46 2.54
C ALA A 236 15.51 -0.88 3.26
N GLY A 237 14.57 -1.83 3.18
CA GLY A 237 14.67 -3.17 3.77
C GLY A 237 13.70 -3.43 4.89
N LYS A 238 14.02 -4.43 5.73
CA LYS A 238 13.19 -4.85 6.87
C LYS A 238 13.36 -3.90 8.05
N ILE A 239 12.24 -3.49 8.64
CA ILE A 239 12.24 -2.64 9.83
C ILE A 239 11.30 -3.21 10.90
N THR A 240 11.63 -2.98 12.16
CA THR A 240 10.75 -3.35 13.27
C THR A 240 9.81 -2.19 13.57
N MET A 241 8.52 -2.49 13.61
CA MET A 241 7.45 -1.57 14.02
C MET A 241 6.68 -2.14 15.21
N LYS A 242 5.88 -1.28 15.84
CA LYS A 242 4.89 -1.71 16.82
C LYS A 242 3.53 -1.84 16.14
N LEU A 243 2.78 -2.88 16.47
CA LEU A 243 1.42 -3.12 15.98
C LEU A 243 0.44 -3.08 17.14
N SER A 244 -0.67 -2.38 16.95
CA SER A 244 -1.80 -2.30 17.88
C SER A 244 -3.10 -2.12 17.10
N THR A 245 -4.18 -1.72 17.77
CA THR A 245 -5.47 -1.39 17.12
C THR A 245 -5.94 -0.01 17.52
N ILE A 246 -6.56 0.70 16.58
CA ILE A 246 -7.33 1.93 16.84
C ILE A 246 -8.80 1.59 16.93
N LYS A 247 -9.51 2.16 17.92
CA LYS A 247 -10.94 1.90 18.16
C LYS A 247 -11.79 2.22 16.94
N ARG A 248 -11.50 3.33 16.25
CA ARG A 248 -12.26 3.79 15.09
C ARG A 248 -11.41 4.68 14.17
N VAL A 249 -11.59 4.45 12.87
CA VAL A 249 -11.13 5.35 11.81
C VAL A 249 -12.34 5.74 10.97
N ARG A 250 -12.39 6.98 10.54
CA ARG A 250 -13.48 7.49 9.73
C ARG A 250 -12.95 8.13 8.46
N ILE A 251 -13.46 7.65 7.33
CA ILE A 251 -13.18 8.20 5.99
C ILE A 251 -14.50 8.79 5.51
N GLY A 252 -14.67 10.09 5.63
CA GLY A 252 -15.93 10.77 5.37
C GLY A 252 -17.11 10.15 6.17
N PRO A 253 -18.17 9.66 5.53
CA PRO A 253 -19.31 9.02 6.21
C PRO A 253 -19.01 7.60 6.71
N TYR A 254 -17.94 6.95 6.20
CA TYR A 254 -17.65 5.54 6.46
C TYR A 254 -16.85 5.36 7.73
N LYS A 255 -17.27 4.41 8.57
CA LYS A 255 -16.68 4.13 9.90
C LYS A 255 -16.12 2.72 9.92
N PHE A 256 -14.84 2.61 10.25
CA PHE A 256 -14.13 1.34 10.45
C PHE A 256 -13.78 1.18 11.93
N ARG A 257 -13.95 0.00 12.48
CA ARG A 257 -13.72 -0.28 13.90
C ARG A 257 -12.60 -1.29 14.08
N LYS A 258 -11.86 -1.16 15.19
CA LYS A 258 -10.74 -2.05 15.54
C LYS A 258 -9.70 -2.13 14.41
N VAL A 259 -9.35 -0.97 13.85
CA VAL A 259 -8.43 -0.89 12.71
C VAL A 259 -7.01 -1.16 13.17
N PRO A 260 -6.25 -2.07 12.52
CA PRO A 260 -4.83 -2.26 12.80
C PRO A 260 -4.05 -0.98 12.56
N VAL A 261 -3.13 -0.67 13.47
CA VAL A 261 -2.22 0.48 13.35
C VAL A 261 -0.79 0.05 13.56
N HIS A 262 0.05 0.33 12.59
CA HIS A 262 1.50 0.24 12.71
C HIS A 262 2.03 1.54 13.28
N ILE A 263 2.93 1.46 14.25
CA ILE A 263 3.56 2.62 14.88
C ILE A 263 5.03 2.58 14.50
N TYR A 264 5.45 3.58 13.73
CA TYR A 264 6.77 3.66 13.14
C TYR A 264 7.63 4.69 13.86
N LYS A 265 8.85 4.28 14.24
CA LYS A 265 9.88 5.21 14.74
C LYS A 265 10.55 5.89 13.53
N ASP A 266 9.99 7.03 13.14
CA ASP A 266 10.43 7.79 11.97
C ASP A 266 11.72 8.57 12.22
N SER A 267 12.86 7.89 12.13
CA SER A 267 14.19 8.47 12.39
C SER A 267 14.69 9.39 11.27
N VAL A 268 14.06 9.35 10.10
CA VAL A 268 14.47 10.14 8.91
C VAL A 268 13.39 11.11 8.45
N ASN A 269 12.35 11.28 9.26
CA ASN A 269 11.21 12.18 9.02
C ASN A 269 10.53 11.94 7.65
N VAL A 270 10.19 10.70 7.36
CA VAL A 270 9.46 10.30 6.14
C VAL A 270 8.08 10.97 6.10
N PHE A 271 7.39 11.02 7.24
CA PHE A 271 6.06 11.60 7.36
C PHE A 271 6.05 13.13 7.49
N ASN A 272 7.24 13.77 7.50
CA ASN A 272 7.32 15.22 7.68
C ASN A 272 6.51 15.72 8.91
N TYR A 273 6.62 15.00 10.03
CA TYR A 273 6.00 15.40 11.28
C TYR A 273 6.62 16.73 11.79
N PRO A 274 5.86 17.73 12.29
CA PRO A 274 4.48 17.62 12.79
C PRO A 274 3.36 17.80 11.75
N ASP A 275 3.66 18.12 10.51
CA ASP A 275 2.62 18.40 9.50
C ASP A 275 1.81 17.16 9.15
N GLN A 276 2.45 15.99 9.06
CA GLN A 276 1.80 14.71 8.72
C GLN A 276 1.92 13.73 9.90
N ALA A 277 0.82 13.08 10.24
CA ALA A 277 0.78 12.09 11.31
C ALA A 277 1.30 10.71 10.89
N GLY A 278 1.20 10.40 9.59
CA GLY A 278 1.52 9.09 9.04
C GLY A 278 0.87 8.88 7.68
N LEU A 279 0.44 7.64 7.40
CA LEU A 279 -0.26 7.28 6.18
C LEU A 279 -1.51 6.43 6.44
N ILE A 280 -2.44 6.47 5.49
CA ILE A 280 -3.56 5.53 5.35
C ILE A 280 -3.28 4.64 4.13
N GLY A 281 -3.22 3.34 4.38
CA GLY A 281 -2.74 2.36 3.40
C GLY A 281 -3.87 1.57 2.73
N ASN A 282 -3.46 0.74 1.79
CA ASN A 282 -4.38 0.14 0.84
C ASN A 282 -5.19 -1.03 1.41
N ASP A 283 -4.75 -1.71 2.50
CA ASP A 283 -5.63 -2.68 3.15
C ASP A 283 -6.91 -2.03 3.71
N LEU A 284 -6.89 -0.74 4.05
CA LEU A 284 -8.09 0.03 4.37
C LEU A 284 -8.74 0.60 3.10
N LEU A 285 -7.96 1.17 2.18
CA LEU A 285 -8.43 1.89 1.00
C LEU A 285 -9.00 0.97 -0.09
N ARG A 286 -8.61 -0.33 -0.17
CA ARG A 286 -9.14 -1.30 -1.14
C ARG A 286 -10.65 -1.57 -0.97
N ARG A 287 -11.24 -1.12 0.13
CA ARG A 287 -12.69 -1.18 0.40
C ARG A 287 -13.49 -0.19 -0.43
N PHE A 288 -12.80 0.58 -1.27
CA PHE A 288 -13.40 1.54 -2.19
C PHE A 288 -12.88 1.33 -3.60
N ASN A 289 -13.77 1.39 -4.58
CA ASN A 289 -13.40 1.70 -5.95
C ASN A 289 -13.03 3.18 -6.01
N LYS A 290 -12.01 3.54 -6.76
CA LYS A 290 -11.40 4.86 -6.71
C LYS A 290 -11.40 5.52 -8.08
N VAL A 291 -11.66 6.84 -8.12
CA VAL A 291 -11.25 7.72 -9.21
C VAL A 291 -10.16 8.62 -8.65
N ILE A 292 -8.95 8.49 -9.17
CA ILE A 292 -7.77 9.28 -8.77
C ILE A 292 -7.54 10.30 -9.87
N ASN A 293 -7.93 11.55 -9.63
CA ASN A 293 -7.80 12.65 -10.57
C ASN A 293 -6.77 13.66 -10.05
N TYR A 294 -5.48 13.39 -10.32
CA TYR A 294 -4.39 14.29 -9.92
C TYR A 294 -4.46 15.65 -10.63
N PRO A 295 -4.80 15.74 -11.94
CA PRO A 295 -4.98 17.04 -12.59
C PRO A 295 -5.97 17.96 -11.89
N ALA A 296 -7.08 17.42 -11.38
CA ALA A 296 -8.09 18.18 -10.64
C ALA A 296 -7.86 18.18 -9.11
N ARG A 297 -6.79 17.55 -8.61
CA ARG A 297 -6.50 17.40 -7.19
C ARG A 297 -7.64 16.79 -6.40
N LEU A 298 -8.22 15.70 -6.92
CA LEU A 298 -9.43 15.12 -6.41
C LEU A 298 -9.33 13.59 -6.40
N ILE A 299 -9.85 12.97 -5.35
CA ILE A 299 -10.03 11.52 -5.26
C ILE A 299 -11.50 11.27 -4.94
N HIS A 300 -12.17 10.43 -5.74
CA HIS A 300 -13.52 9.98 -5.47
C HIS A 300 -13.49 8.52 -5.02
N LEU A 301 -14.17 8.22 -3.92
CA LEU A 301 -14.24 6.90 -3.31
C LEU A 301 -15.67 6.38 -3.34
N THR A 302 -15.90 5.21 -3.92
CA THR A 302 -17.19 4.52 -3.91
C THR A 302 -17.03 3.18 -3.18
N PRO A 303 -17.82 2.88 -2.14
CA PRO A 303 -17.78 1.59 -1.46
C PRO A 303 -17.94 0.42 -2.43
N ASN A 304 -17.21 -0.65 -2.21
CA ASN A 304 -17.24 -1.87 -3.02
C ASN A 304 -17.58 -3.11 -2.17
N SER A 305 -17.53 -4.31 -2.75
CA SER A 305 -17.87 -5.58 -2.07
C SER A 305 -16.95 -5.86 -0.87
N HIS A 306 -15.72 -5.33 -0.84
CA HIS A 306 -14.74 -5.52 0.23
C HIS A 306 -14.97 -4.67 1.48
N MET A 307 -16.04 -3.85 1.52
CA MET A 307 -16.31 -2.91 2.61
C MET A 307 -16.34 -3.55 3.99
N ARG A 308 -16.73 -4.81 4.07
CA ARG A 308 -16.86 -5.57 5.32
C ARG A 308 -15.79 -6.64 5.54
N ASP A 309 -14.78 -6.69 4.69
CA ASP A 309 -13.68 -7.65 4.83
C ASP A 309 -13.00 -7.49 6.20
N GLN A 310 -12.50 -8.58 6.73
CA GLN A 310 -11.68 -8.55 7.93
C GLN A 310 -10.36 -7.83 7.65
N PHE A 311 -9.81 -7.18 8.68
CA PHE A 311 -8.48 -6.60 8.60
C PHE A 311 -7.42 -7.66 8.88
N ASP A 312 -6.24 -7.48 8.31
CA ASP A 312 -5.08 -8.28 8.68
C ASP A 312 -4.55 -7.83 10.06
N TYR A 313 -4.65 -8.73 11.04
CA TYR A 313 -4.14 -8.50 12.39
C TYR A 313 -2.87 -9.32 12.66
N SER A 314 -2.19 -9.81 11.64
CA SER A 314 -1.07 -10.71 11.81
C SER A 314 -1.46 -11.95 12.66
N TYR A 315 -2.48 -12.64 12.22
CA TYR A 315 -3.20 -13.67 12.99
C TYR A 315 -2.37 -14.83 13.51
N THR A 316 -1.24 -15.12 12.88
CA THR A 316 -0.40 -16.23 13.27
C THR A 316 0.81 -15.81 14.09
N GLY A 317 1.27 -14.58 13.92
CA GLY A 317 2.52 -14.09 14.48
C GLY A 317 3.75 -14.70 13.79
N MET A 318 3.62 -15.09 12.54
CA MET A 318 4.74 -15.49 11.66
C MET A 318 4.98 -14.44 10.59
N ASN A 319 6.26 -14.16 10.33
CA ASN A 319 6.69 -13.52 9.10
C ASN A 319 7.34 -14.57 8.20
N TYR A 320 6.99 -14.57 6.92
CA TYR A 320 7.48 -15.51 5.93
C TYR A 320 7.59 -14.83 4.55
N TYR A 321 8.57 -15.27 3.79
CA TYR A 321 8.97 -14.69 2.51
C TYR A 321 9.16 -15.79 1.47
N PHE A 322 9.07 -15.41 0.21
CA PHE A 322 9.35 -16.29 -0.92
C PHE A 322 10.84 -16.16 -1.29
N ILE A 323 11.66 -17.05 -0.75
CA ILE A 323 13.12 -17.04 -0.89
C ILE A 323 13.53 -18.29 -1.66
N ASP A 324 14.32 -18.13 -2.71
CA ASP A 324 14.84 -19.22 -3.55
C ASP A 324 13.76 -20.24 -3.98
N GLY A 325 12.60 -19.71 -4.41
CA GLY A 325 11.49 -20.54 -4.88
C GLY A 325 10.69 -21.25 -3.78
N ARG A 326 10.86 -20.86 -2.50
CA ARG A 326 10.20 -21.49 -1.35
C ARG A 326 9.60 -20.46 -0.41
N VAL A 327 8.52 -20.83 0.27
CA VAL A 327 7.94 -20.00 1.33
C VAL A 327 8.62 -20.32 2.66
N VAL A 328 9.50 -19.44 3.11
CA VAL A 328 10.36 -19.63 4.30
C VAL A 328 9.87 -18.76 5.45
N ILE A 329 9.66 -19.37 6.62
CA ILE A 329 9.34 -18.64 7.87
C ILE A 329 10.63 -18.00 8.37
N THR A 330 10.65 -16.67 8.47
CA THR A 330 11.83 -15.91 8.92
C THR A 330 11.72 -15.45 10.35
N GLU A 331 10.50 -15.30 10.87
CA GLU A 331 10.26 -14.90 12.25
C GLU A 331 9.02 -15.59 12.80
N VAL A 332 9.09 -15.96 14.08
CA VAL A 332 7.95 -16.43 14.86
C VAL A 332 7.93 -15.64 16.18
N GLN A 333 6.86 -14.90 16.39
CA GLN A 333 6.72 -14.03 17.57
C GLN A 333 6.43 -14.83 18.82
N GLN A 334 7.10 -14.44 19.91
CA GLN A 334 6.90 -15.04 21.22
C GLN A 334 5.44 -14.93 21.70
N GLY A 335 4.90 -15.99 22.23
CA GLY A 335 3.51 -16.07 22.71
C GLY A 335 2.45 -16.15 21.62
N SER A 336 2.87 -16.17 20.34
CA SER A 336 1.97 -16.21 19.18
C SER A 336 1.30 -17.59 19.01
N PRO A 337 0.22 -17.67 18.21
CA PRO A 337 -0.35 -18.95 17.78
C PRO A 337 0.66 -19.87 17.09
N ALA A 338 1.55 -19.31 16.27
CA ALA A 338 2.57 -20.08 15.56
C ALA A 338 3.63 -20.66 16.51
N GLU A 339 4.12 -19.88 17.47
CA GLU A 339 5.06 -20.39 18.46
C GLU A 339 4.43 -21.53 19.28
N LYS A 340 3.19 -21.35 19.75
CA LYS A 340 2.44 -22.37 20.50
C LYS A 340 2.20 -23.64 19.69
N ALA A 341 2.04 -23.53 18.38
CA ALA A 341 1.93 -24.65 17.47
C ALA A 341 3.28 -25.36 17.19
N GLY A 342 4.40 -24.71 17.51
CA GLY A 342 5.74 -25.27 17.36
C GLY A 342 6.49 -24.88 16.07
N PHE A 343 6.03 -23.85 15.36
CA PHE A 343 6.78 -23.27 14.24
C PHE A 343 8.07 -22.61 14.70
N ARG A 344 9.06 -22.58 13.81
CA ARG A 344 10.37 -21.97 14.08
C ARG A 344 10.87 -21.20 12.84
N PRO A 345 11.69 -20.15 13.04
CA PRO A 345 12.43 -19.56 11.94
C PRO A 345 13.25 -20.63 11.20
N GLY A 346 13.29 -20.56 9.87
CA GLY A 346 13.91 -21.53 8.98
C GLY A 346 12.99 -22.66 8.50
N ASP A 347 11.78 -22.80 9.04
CA ASP A 347 10.79 -23.74 8.52
C ASP A 347 10.36 -23.32 7.10
N VAL A 348 10.27 -24.27 6.20
CA VAL A 348 9.78 -24.08 4.83
C VAL A 348 8.34 -24.57 4.75
N ILE A 349 7.39 -23.70 4.46
CA ILE A 349 5.98 -24.09 4.27
C ILE A 349 5.86 -24.78 2.92
N PHE A 350 5.49 -26.05 2.92
CA PHE A 350 5.28 -26.85 1.73
C PHE A 350 3.82 -26.89 1.30
N ALA A 351 2.91 -27.04 2.27
CA ALA A 351 1.48 -27.02 1.99
C ALA A 351 0.68 -26.50 3.19
N ILE A 352 -0.49 -25.93 2.94
CA ILE A 352 -1.49 -25.60 3.96
C ILE A 352 -2.80 -26.27 3.57
N ASN A 353 -3.29 -27.18 4.43
CA ASN A 353 -4.38 -28.10 4.11
C ASN A 353 -4.06 -28.87 2.80
N SER A 354 -4.96 -28.83 1.83
CA SER A 354 -4.76 -29.44 0.48
C SER A 354 -4.13 -28.49 -0.54
N ASN A 355 -3.66 -27.31 -0.12
CA ASN A 355 -3.04 -26.35 -1.03
C ASN A 355 -1.52 -26.56 -1.09
N PHE A 356 -1.03 -27.10 -2.21
CA PHE A 356 0.39 -27.37 -2.53
C PHE A 356 0.94 -26.37 -3.56
N SER A 357 0.29 -25.23 -3.78
CA SER A 357 0.63 -24.31 -4.88
C SER A 357 1.98 -23.64 -4.73
N ASN A 358 2.60 -23.67 -3.55
CA ASN A 358 3.78 -22.89 -3.18
C ASN A 358 3.59 -21.37 -3.44
N ASN A 359 2.35 -20.91 -3.38
CA ASN A 359 1.97 -19.52 -3.63
C ASN A 359 1.78 -18.78 -2.32
N ILE A 360 2.71 -17.86 -2.04
CA ILE A 360 2.73 -17.09 -0.79
C ILE A 360 1.44 -16.25 -0.60
N GLN A 361 0.82 -15.75 -1.69
CA GLN A 361 -0.42 -14.97 -1.60
C GLN A 361 -1.60 -15.84 -1.13
N GLN A 362 -1.71 -17.07 -1.66
CA GLN A 362 -2.71 -18.03 -1.24
C GLN A 362 -2.47 -18.50 0.20
N TYR A 363 -1.22 -18.73 0.58
CA TYR A 363 -0.88 -19.09 1.95
C TYR A 363 -1.21 -17.96 2.93
N LYS A 364 -0.91 -16.70 2.58
CA LYS A 364 -1.31 -15.54 3.40
C LYS A 364 -2.83 -15.48 3.57
N ALA A 365 -3.61 -15.69 2.53
CA ALA A 365 -5.07 -15.67 2.61
C ALA A 365 -5.62 -16.74 3.59
N LEU A 366 -5.07 -17.97 3.58
CA LEU A 366 -5.44 -19.02 4.53
C LEU A 366 -5.04 -18.67 5.97
N LEU A 367 -3.83 -18.15 6.15
CA LEU A 367 -3.28 -17.81 7.47
C LEU A 367 -3.92 -16.56 8.11
N GLN A 368 -4.79 -15.85 7.40
CA GLN A 368 -5.56 -14.71 7.89
C GLN A 368 -6.99 -15.06 8.34
N GLN A 369 -7.46 -16.29 8.12
CA GLN A 369 -8.81 -16.71 8.48
C GLN A 369 -8.90 -17.06 9.97
N ALA A 370 -9.21 -16.07 10.80
CA ALA A 370 -9.24 -16.21 12.26
C ALA A 370 -10.25 -17.26 12.73
N GLY A 371 -9.79 -18.20 13.56
CA GLY A 371 -10.59 -19.29 14.12
C GLY A 371 -10.39 -20.62 13.40
N ASP A 372 -9.88 -20.61 12.18
CA ASP A 372 -9.64 -21.81 11.40
C ASP A 372 -8.55 -22.70 12.04
N LYS A 373 -8.73 -24.00 11.87
CA LYS A 373 -7.71 -25.00 12.13
C LYS A 373 -7.09 -25.41 10.81
N LEU A 374 -5.79 -25.25 10.71
CA LEU A 374 -5.02 -25.54 9.49
C LEU A 374 -4.02 -26.65 9.77
N ASN A 375 -3.93 -27.62 8.85
CA ASN A 375 -2.84 -28.58 8.83
C ASN A 375 -1.76 -28.03 7.91
N VAL A 376 -0.59 -27.73 8.48
CA VAL A 376 0.51 -27.13 7.74
C VAL A 376 1.64 -28.16 7.63
N ILE A 377 2.00 -28.51 6.40
CA ILE A 377 3.16 -29.36 6.12
C ILE A 377 4.35 -28.41 5.93
N ILE A 378 5.38 -28.62 6.73
CA ILE A 378 6.64 -27.88 6.65
C ILE A 378 7.80 -28.84 6.41
N PHE A 379 8.90 -28.30 5.90
CA PHE A 379 10.22 -28.94 6.00
C PHE A 379 11.06 -28.21 7.04
N ARG A 380 11.60 -28.96 8.01
CA ARG A 380 12.57 -28.51 9.01
C ARG A 380 13.81 -29.37 8.90
N ASN A 381 14.98 -28.79 8.61
CA ASN A 381 16.22 -29.54 8.36
C ASN A 381 16.02 -30.66 7.30
N ASN A 382 15.32 -30.35 6.22
CA ASN A 382 14.96 -31.28 5.13
C ASN A 382 14.06 -32.48 5.56
N GLN A 383 13.51 -32.47 6.78
CA GLN A 383 12.55 -33.50 7.23
C GLN A 383 11.12 -32.94 7.17
N PRO A 384 10.18 -33.65 6.54
CA PRO A 384 8.80 -33.21 6.52
C PRO A 384 8.17 -33.35 7.90
N MET A 385 7.40 -32.36 8.29
CA MET A 385 6.63 -32.33 9.54
C MET A 385 5.24 -31.78 9.29
N MET A 386 4.25 -32.30 9.98
CA MET A 386 2.90 -31.74 9.98
C MET A 386 2.65 -30.99 11.30
N ILE A 387 2.18 -29.77 11.23
CA ILE A 387 1.87 -28.92 12.36
C ILE A 387 0.42 -28.47 12.26
N ASP A 388 -0.32 -28.68 13.34
CA ASP A 388 -1.69 -28.19 13.48
C ASP A 388 -1.66 -26.75 14.01
N LEU A 389 -2.15 -25.82 13.23
CA LEU A 389 -2.23 -24.41 13.58
C LEU A 389 -3.67 -23.97 13.77
N ARG A 390 -3.98 -23.37 14.90
CA ARG A 390 -5.22 -22.61 15.08
C ARG A 390 -4.94 -21.13 14.81
N VAL A 391 -5.51 -20.59 13.75
CA VAL A 391 -5.35 -19.18 13.40
C VAL A 391 -5.98 -18.28 14.47
N GLY A 392 -5.19 -17.41 15.06
CA GLY A 392 -5.63 -16.49 16.11
C GLY A 392 -4.84 -15.20 16.09
N SER A 393 -5.46 -14.09 16.50
CA SER A 393 -4.80 -12.79 16.50
C SER A 393 -3.75 -12.67 17.59
N ILE A 394 -2.57 -12.18 17.26
CA ILE A 394 -1.53 -11.82 18.23
C ILE A 394 -1.93 -10.62 19.10
N LEU A 395 -2.95 -9.87 18.71
CA LEU A 395 -3.47 -8.69 19.43
C LEU A 395 -4.60 -9.02 20.43
N ARG A 396 -4.95 -10.31 20.58
CA ARG A 396 -5.95 -10.79 21.55
C ARG A 396 -5.32 -11.35 22.81
#